data_2a17a6bbce70b43dc9c150bd37dcb301
#
_entry.id   2a17a6bbce70b43dc9c150bd37dcb301
#
_cell.length_a   1.000
_cell.length_b   1.000
_cell.length_c   1.000
_cell.angle_alpha   90.00
_cell.angle_beta   90.00
_cell.angle_gamma   90.00
#
_symmetry.space_group_name_H-M   'P 1'
#
loop_
_entity.id
_entity.type
_entity.pdbx_description
1 polymer ?
#
loop_
_entity_poly.entity_id
_entity_poly.type
_entity_poly.pdbx_seq_one_letter_code
_entity_poly.pdbx_strand_id
1 'polypeptide(L)'
;MHYYVGIDFGGMSAKAGLFDDKSKMIAKDTVKTSKDDNYVTTVAKMAQLVKKICADNGVSLKDVKRVGLASPGVIDSKEGVVVRWGNYNWSDRPLAKDMQAAVGTEVRVVNDANA
;
A
#
# COMPACT_ATOMS: atom_id res chain seq x y z
N MET A 1 -20.72 1.65 6.47
CA MET A 1 -20.06 2.37 5.37
C MET A 1 -18.72 1.70 5.08
N HIS A 2 -18.38 1.57 3.82
CA HIS A 2 -17.12 0.96 3.42
C HIS A 2 -16.15 2.04 2.98
N TYR A 3 -14.87 1.80 3.26
CA TYR A 3 -13.79 2.70 2.88
C TYR A 3 -12.75 1.94 2.05
N TYR A 4 -11.96 2.68 1.33
CA TYR A 4 -10.85 2.14 0.54
C TYR A 4 -9.63 2.99 0.80
N VAL A 5 -8.46 2.35 0.80
CA VAL A 5 -7.17 3.04 0.91
C VAL A 5 -6.39 2.77 -0.36
N GLY A 6 -5.89 3.82 -0.98
CA GLY A 6 -4.98 3.70 -2.11
C GLY A 6 -3.59 4.14 -1.68
N ILE A 7 -2.58 3.37 -2.02
CA ILE A 7 -1.18 3.72 -1.76
C ILE A 7 -0.45 3.82 -3.08
N ASP A 8 0.28 4.92 -3.26
CA ASP A 8 1.21 5.10 -4.36
C ASP A 8 2.62 5.04 -3.78
N PHE A 9 3.33 3.98 -4.09
CA PHE A 9 4.69 3.75 -3.61
C PHE A 9 5.68 4.25 -4.66
N GLY A 10 6.39 5.31 -4.33
CA GLY A 10 7.48 5.82 -5.16
C GLY A 10 8.84 5.43 -4.60
N GLY A 11 9.90 5.88 -5.25
CA GLY A 11 11.27 5.54 -4.86
C GLY A 11 11.71 6.12 -3.52
N MET A 12 11.07 7.19 -3.04
CA MET A 12 11.48 7.90 -1.83
C MET A 12 10.33 8.15 -0.85
N SER A 13 9.11 7.78 -1.20
CA SER A 13 7.96 7.97 -0.32
C SER A 13 6.81 7.07 -0.72
N ALA A 14 5.92 6.82 0.22
CA ALA A 14 4.62 6.20 -0.04
C ALA A 14 3.53 7.21 0.32
N LYS A 15 2.58 7.39 -0.57
CA LYS A 15 1.46 8.32 -0.38
C LYS A 15 0.19 7.50 -0.29
N ALA A 16 -0.63 7.77 0.73
CA ALA A 16 -1.90 7.10 0.91
C ALA A 16 -3.05 8.08 0.78
N GLY A 17 -4.14 7.61 0.20
CA GLY A 17 -5.42 8.32 0.19
C GLY A 17 -6.48 7.44 0.80
N LEU A 18 -7.34 8.03 1.62
CA LEU A 18 -8.50 7.37 2.20
C LEU A 18 -9.73 7.82 1.43
N PHE A 19 -10.50 6.86 0.93
CA PHE A 19 -11.67 7.12 0.10
C PHE A 19 -12.91 6.50 0.72
N ASP A 20 -14.05 7.17 0.55
CA ASP A 20 -15.35 6.62 0.96
C ASP A 20 -15.89 5.67 -0.12
N ASP A 21 -17.08 5.13 0.12
CA ASP A 21 -17.72 4.17 -0.80
C ASP A 21 -18.19 4.81 -2.11
N LYS A 22 -18.14 6.13 -2.22
CA LYS A 22 -18.42 6.88 -3.46
C LYS A 22 -17.14 7.33 -4.16
N SER A 23 -16.00 6.81 -3.75
CA SER A 23 -14.68 7.14 -4.32
C SER A 23 -14.25 8.58 -4.08
N LYS A 24 -14.83 9.23 -3.06
CA LYS A 24 -14.41 10.58 -2.67
C LYS A 24 -13.24 10.49 -1.73
N MET A 25 -12.17 11.24 -2.01
CA MET A 25 -11.01 11.31 -1.12
C MET A 25 -11.37 12.07 0.14
N ILE A 26 -11.23 11.41 1.29
CA ILE A 26 -11.50 11.98 2.61
C ILE A 26 -10.23 12.59 3.20
N ALA A 27 -9.11 11.90 3.01
CA ALA A 27 -7.83 12.31 3.61
C ALA A 27 -6.67 11.74 2.80
N LYS A 28 -5.50 12.33 2.99
CA LYS A 28 -4.25 11.83 2.41
C LYS A 28 -3.12 11.99 3.41
N ASP A 29 -2.12 11.15 3.31
CA ASP A 29 -0.94 11.18 4.16
C ASP A 29 0.25 10.62 3.39
N THR A 30 1.45 10.84 3.92
CA THR A 30 2.68 10.43 3.25
C THR A 30 3.66 9.93 4.30
N VAL A 31 4.44 8.91 3.94
CA VAL A 31 5.57 8.46 4.74
C VAL A 31 6.80 8.42 3.85
N LYS A 32 7.94 8.83 4.40
CA LYS A 32 9.21 8.71 3.69
C LYS A 32 9.68 7.26 3.72
N THR A 33 10.15 6.80 2.58
CA THR A 33 10.80 5.49 2.44
C THR A 33 12.20 5.71 1.90
N SER A 34 13.04 4.69 1.99
CA SER A 34 14.41 4.75 1.49
C SER A 34 14.73 3.46 0.76
N LYS A 35 15.50 3.57 -0.31
CA LYS A 35 16.03 2.38 -0.99
C LYS A 35 16.98 1.58 -0.08
N ASP A 36 17.47 2.20 1.00
CA ASP A 36 18.31 1.54 1.99
C ASP A 36 17.50 0.78 3.04
N ASP A 37 16.17 1.00 3.08
CA ASP A 37 15.29 0.21 3.94
C ASP A 37 15.20 -1.22 3.39
N ASN A 38 15.16 -2.19 4.30
CA ASN A 38 14.89 -3.55 3.86
C ASN A 38 13.40 -3.72 3.55
N TYR A 39 13.07 -4.84 2.92
CA TYR A 39 11.70 -5.14 2.52
C TYR A 39 10.73 -5.11 3.72
N VAL A 40 11.11 -5.75 4.83
CA VAL A 40 10.26 -5.84 6.03
C VAL A 40 9.98 -4.44 6.58
N THR A 41 10.99 -3.58 6.66
CA THR A 41 10.84 -2.21 7.14
C THR A 41 9.90 -1.41 6.25
N THR A 42 10.02 -1.55 4.93
CA THR A 42 9.17 -0.83 3.99
C THR A 42 7.71 -1.28 4.09
N VAL A 43 7.47 -2.59 4.18
CA VAL A 43 6.12 -3.12 4.40
C VAL A 43 5.54 -2.58 5.70
N ALA A 44 6.33 -2.56 6.77
CA ALA A 44 5.89 -2.03 8.06
C ALA A 44 5.52 -0.56 7.97
N LYS A 45 6.31 0.25 7.27
CA LYS A 45 6.03 1.67 7.08
C LYS A 45 4.72 1.89 6.33
N MET A 46 4.47 1.13 5.26
CA MET A 46 3.23 1.24 4.50
C MET A 46 2.02 0.78 5.31
N ALA A 47 2.17 -0.29 6.08
CA ALA A 47 1.09 -0.78 6.95
C ALA A 47 0.76 0.25 8.04
N GLN A 48 1.77 0.87 8.63
CA GLN A 48 1.56 1.95 9.61
C GLN A 48 0.87 3.15 8.99
N LEU A 49 1.20 3.48 7.75
CA LEU A 49 0.56 4.58 7.03
C LEU A 49 -0.95 4.33 6.87
N VAL A 50 -1.33 3.11 6.51
CA VAL A 50 -2.74 2.73 6.39
C VAL A 50 -3.44 2.86 7.75
N LYS A 51 -2.85 2.33 8.79
CA LYS A 51 -3.42 2.39 10.14
C LYS A 51 -3.55 3.83 10.63
N LYS A 52 -2.54 4.64 10.38
CA LYS A 52 -2.51 6.04 10.81
C LYS A 52 -3.59 6.85 10.10
N ILE A 53 -3.71 6.75 8.77
CA ILE A 53 -4.71 7.53 8.03
C ILE A 53 -6.13 7.15 8.44
N CYS A 54 -6.37 5.90 8.75
CA CYS A 54 -7.67 5.46 9.24
C CYS A 54 -7.92 5.98 10.66
N ALA A 55 -6.96 5.83 11.56
CA ALA A 55 -7.11 6.27 12.95
C ALA A 55 -7.32 7.79 13.06
N ASP A 56 -6.54 8.55 12.28
CA ASP A 56 -6.63 10.02 12.28
C ASP A 56 -7.99 10.52 11.79
N ASN A 57 -8.73 9.70 11.06
CA ASN A 57 -10.02 10.05 10.49
C ASN A 57 -11.19 9.27 11.10
N GLY A 58 -10.95 8.57 12.21
CA GLY A 58 -11.99 7.85 12.90
C GLY A 58 -12.55 6.64 12.16
N VAL A 59 -11.77 6.07 11.24
CA VAL A 59 -12.19 4.92 10.44
C VAL A 59 -11.58 3.64 11.03
N SER A 60 -12.43 2.65 11.29
CA SER A 60 -11.94 1.34 11.73
C SER A 60 -11.36 0.57 10.54
N LEU A 61 -10.26 -0.14 10.77
CA LEU A 61 -9.66 -0.98 9.72
C LEU A 61 -10.63 -2.04 9.18
N LYS A 62 -11.54 -2.54 10.01
CA LYS A 62 -12.54 -3.52 9.57
C LYS A 62 -13.57 -2.92 8.61
N ASP A 63 -13.68 -1.60 8.55
CA ASP A 63 -14.54 -0.91 7.59
C ASP A 63 -13.81 -0.60 6.29
N VAL A 64 -12.50 -0.82 6.23
CA VAL A 64 -11.72 -0.72 5.00
C VAL A 64 -11.88 -2.01 4.22
N LYS A 65 -12.55 -1.92 3.09
CA LYS A 65 -12.85 -3.09 2.27
C LYS A 65 -11.64 -3.59 1.50
N ARG A 66 -10.78 -2.68 1.07
CA ARG A 66 -9.60 -3.02 0.26
C ARG A 66 -8.55 -1.94 0.35
N VAL A 67 -7.30 -2.37 0.27
CA VAL A 67 -6.14 -1.49 0.08
C VAL A 67 -5.58 -1.77 -1.32
N GLY A 68 -5.52 -0.73 -2.14
CA GLY A 68 -4.86 -0.80 -3.44
C GLY A 68 -3.46 -0.21 -3.32
N LEU A 69 -2.46 -0.92 -3.82
CA LEU A 69 -1.07 -0.50 -3.76
C LEU A 69 -0.50 -0.45 -5.16
N ALA A 70 -0.19 0.75 -5.63
CA ALA A 70 0.52 0.96 -6.88
C ALA A 70 2.01 1.00 -6.61
N SER A 71 2.78 0.18 -7.29
CA SER A 71 4.19 -0.01 -7.04
C SER A 71 4.99 0.04 -8.35
N PRO A 72 6.19 0.62 -8.34
CA PRO A 72 7.05 0.57 -9.52
C PRO A 72 7.63 -0.83 -9.72
N GLY A 73 8.18 -1.06 -10.91
CA GLY A 73 8.84 -2.31 -11.25
C GLY A 73 7.92 -3.33 -11.89
N VAL A 74 8.39 -4.55 -11.98
CA VAL A 74 7.65 -5.66 -12.59
C VAL A 74 6.78 -6.30 -11.51
N ILE A 75 5.46 -6.26 -11.73
CA ILE A 75 4.49 -6.76 -10.78
C ILE A 75 3.67 -7.87 -11.43
N ASP A 76 3.54 -8.99 -10.74
CA ASP A 76 2.52 -9.98 -11.02
C ASP A 76 1.28 -9.60 -10.20
N SER A 77 0.37 -8.84 -10.80
CA SER A 77 -0.80 -8.33 -10.07
C SER A 77 -1.80 -9.43 -9.73
N LYS A 78 -1.81 -10.51 -10.49
CA LYS A 78 -2.69 -11.65 -10.22
C LYS A 78 -2.30 -12.36 -8.93
N GLU A 79 -1.00 -12.56 -8.72
CA GLU A 79 -0.47 -13.20 -7.52
C GLU A 79 -0.11 -12.19 -6.41
N GLY A 80 -0.11 -10.89 -6.72
CA GLY A 80 0.26 -9.86 -5.77
C GLY A 80 1.74 -9.85 -5.43
N VAL A 81 2.59 -10.29 -6.35
CA VAL A 81 4.02 -10.48 -6.14
C VAL A 81 4.80 -9.40 -6.86
N VAL A 82 5.76 -8.80 -6.17
CA VAL A 82 6.77 -7.94 -6.79
C VAL A 82 7.85 -8.83 -7.36
N VAL A 83 7.85 -8.96 -8.68
CA VAL A 83 8.83 -9.79 -9.36
C VAL A 83 10.19 -9.13 -9.35
N ARG A 84 10.22 -7.81 -9.59
CA ARG A 84 11.47 -7.06 -9.63
C ARG A 84 11.23 -5.57 -9.42
N TRP A 85 12.07 -4.94 -8.60
CA TRP A 85 12.08 -3.49 -8.41
C TRP A 85 13.45 -2.92 -8.82
N GLY A 86 13.45 -1.99 -9.77
CA GLY A 86 14.69 -1.44 -10.31
C GLY A 86 15.49 -0.63 -9.30
N ASN A 87 14.83 0.08 -8.38
CA ASN A 87 15.49 0.92 -7.37
C ASN A 87 15.76 0.20 -6.06
N TYR A 88 15.20 -1.00 -5.90
CA TYR A 88 15.35 -1.82 -4.71
C TYR A 88 15.85 -3.19 -5.13
N ASN A 89 16.68 -3.78 -4.30
CA ASN A 89 17.25 -5.10 -4.56
C ASN A 89 16.28 -6.22 -4.16
N TRP A 90 15.02 -6.04 -4.51
CA TRP A 90 13.96 -6.98 -4.17
C TRP A 90 13.52 -7.74 -5.40
N SER A 91 13.32 -9.04 -5.22
CA SER A 91 12.77 -9.89 -6.27
C SER A 91 11.86 -10.93 -5.62
N ASP A 92 10.81 -11.31 -6.34
CA ASP A 92 9.89 -12.39 -5.95
C ASP A 92 9.31 -12.22 -4.54
N ARG A 93 8.93 -10.97 -4.17
CA ARG A 93 8.36 -10.68 -2.86
C ARG A 93 6.83 -10.71 -2.91
N PRO A 94 6.17 -11.47 -2.03
CA PRO A 94 4.69 -11.53 -1.99
C PRO A 94 4.11 -10.31 -1.26
N LEU A 95 4.22 -9.14 -1.90
CA LEU A 95 3.89 -7.85 -1.28
C LEU A 95 2.43 -7.77 -0.83
N ALA A 96 1.49 -8.24 -1.67
CA ALA A 96 0.07 -8.19 -1.31
C ALA A 96 -0.20 -9.04 -0.07
N LYS A 97 0.35 -10.25 -0.02
CA LYS A 97 0.17 -11.18 1.10
C LYS A 97 0.77 -10.61 2.39
N ASP A 98 1.97 -10.04 2.30
CA ASP A 98 2.65 -9.48 3.48
C ASP A 98 1.94 -8.23 3.98
N MET A 99 1.50 -7.36 3.08
CA MET A 99 0.71 -6.19 3.45
C MET A 99 -0.64 -6.60 4.05
N GLN A 100 -1.30 -7.59 3.48
CA GLN A 100 -2.58 -8.08 3.98
C GLN A 100 -2.44 -8.65 5.39
N ALA A 101 -1.36 -9.38 5.67
CA ALA A 101 -1.08 -9.87 7.01
C ALA A 101 -0.83 -8.71 8.00
N ALA A 102 -0.18 -7.64 7.54
CA ALA A 102 0.14 -6.50 8.39
C ALA A 102 -1.06 -5.59 8.68
N VAL A 103 -1.96 -5.39 7.70
CA VAL A 103 -3.11 -4.47 7.86
C VAL A 103 -4.41 -5.20 8.19
N GLY A 104 -4.50 -6.49 7.92
CA GLY A 104 -5.68 -7.29 8.25
C GLY A 104 -6.86 -7.12 7.29
N THR A 105 -6.62 -6.59 6.08
CA THR A 105 -7.66 -6.47 5.07
C THR A 105 -7.10 -6.82 3.70
N GLU A 106 -7.98 -7.01 2.71
CA GLU A 106 -7.56 -7.36 1.36
C GLU A 106 -6.64 -6.29 0.77
N VAL A 107 -5.53 -6.72 0.19
CA VAL A 107 -4.57 -5.84 -0.48
C VAL A 107 -4.37 -6.31 -1.91
N ARG A 108 -4.44 -5.39 -2.86
CA ARG A 108 -4.11 -5.64 -4.26
C ARG A 108 -2.95 -4.77 -4.68
N VAL A 109 -1.99 -5.39 -5.36
CA VAL A 109 -0.80 -4.70 -5.85
C VAL A 109 -0.84 -4.66 -7.37
N VAL A 110 -0.61 -3.47 -7.93
CA VAL A 110 -0.54 -3.27 -9.37
C VAL A 110 0.70 -2.45 -9.71
N ASN A 111 1.14 -2.53 -10.96
CA ASN A 111 2.19 -1.66 -11.45
C ASN A 111 1.65 -0.22 -11.54
N ASP A 112 2.43 0.77 -11.13
CA ASP A 112 1.98 2.16 -11.09
C ASP A 112 1.64 2.72 -12.48
N ALA A 113 2.23 2.18 -13.53
CA ALA A 113 1.89 2.57 -14.90
C ALA A 113 0.50 2.07 -15.33
N ASN A 114 -0.05 1.09 -14.62
CA ASN A 114 -1.37 0.49 -14.89
C ASN A 114 -2.42 0.89 -13.85
N ALA A 115 -2.05 1.73 -12.93
CA ALA A 115 -2.95 2.12 -11.81
C ALA A 115 -3.98 3.20 -12.24
#